data_88f48a196924a57a3f7031f9d862fe4b
#
_entry.id   88f48a196924a57a3f7031f9d862fe4b
#
_cell.length_a   1.000
_cell.length_b   1.000
_cell.length_c   1.000
_cell.angle_alpha   90.00
_cell.angle_beta   90.00
_cell.angle_gamma   90.00
#
_symmetry.space_group_name_H-M   'P 1'
#
loop_
_entity.id
_entity.type
_entity.pdbx_description
1 polymer ?
#
loop_
_entity_poly.entity_id
_entity_poly.type
_entity_poly.pdbx_seq_one_letter_code
_entity_poly.pdbx_strand_id
1 'polypeptide(L)'
;MKRLRNILPLLVILAGMLILFYPTISNFLIMRNASRAVNNYDASVEALSQEQYQKVLDAAHAYNEKLAQNDAGETDALASAVNSASTDEEYNSLLNIDGDGMMGYITVPKLEETLPIYHGTSEKVLQSGIGHLEQTSLPVGGASTHAALSG
;
A
#
# COMPACT_ATOMS: atom_id res chain seq x y z
N MET A 1 44.51 14.64 24.31
CA MET A 1 44.47 13.18 24.03
C MET A 1 43.71 12.34 25.08
N LYS A 2 43.85 12.61 26.40
CA LYS A 2 43.14 11.83 27.45
C LYS A 2 41.61 11.93 27.39
N ARG A 3 41.04 13.08 27.04
CA ARG A 3 39.57 13.26 26.95
C ARG A 3 38.97 12.49 25.79
N LEU A 4 39.65 12.41 24.64
CA LEU A 4 39.20 11.64 23.46
C LEU A 4 39.15 10.13 23.74
N ARG A 5 40.10 9.62 24.55
CA ARG A 5 40.15 8.20 24.95
C ARG A 5 38.96 7.80 25.83
N ASN A 6 38.39 8.71 26.59
CA ASN A 6 37.23 8.45 27.46
C ASN A 6 35.90 8.63 26.72
N ILE A 7 35.86 9.43 25.64
CA ILE A 7 34.65 9.67 24.84
C ILE A 7 34.42 8.54 23.82
N LEU A 8 35.51 7.94 23.33
CA LEU A 8 35.40 6.86 22.30
C LEU A 8 34.52 5.69 22.74
N PRO A 9 34.67 5.08 23.92
CA PRO A 9 33.79 3.98 24.37
C PRO A 9 32.33 4.44 24.53
N LEU A 10 32.09 5.67 24.95
CA LEU A 10 30.75 6.24 25.05
C LEU A 10 30.08 6.37 23.69
N LEU A 11 30.82 6.83 22.67
CA LEU A 11 30.33 6.91 21.28
C LEU A 11 30.03 5.53 20.71
N VAL A 12 30.84 4.52 20.99
CA VAL A 12 30.59 3.15 20.55
C VAL A 12 29.31 2.58 21.18
N ILE A 13 29.11 2.80 22.48
CA ILE A 13 27.89 2.38 23.19
C ILE A 13 26.68 3.10 22.61
N LEU A 14 26.77 4.41 22.37
CA LEU A 14 25.67 5.19 21.77
C LEU A 14 25.32 4.71 20.36
N ALA A 15 26.34 4.46 19.52
CA ALA A 15 26.15 3.91 18.18
C ALA A 15 25.49 2.52 18.22
N GLY A 16 25.94 1.64 19.12
CA GLY A 16 25.33 0.32 19.32
C GLY A 16 23.86 0.42 19.76
N MET A 17 23.56 1.36 20.65
CA MET A 17 22.17 1.60 21.10
C MET A 17 21.29 2.12 19.96
N LEU A 18 21.78 3.04 19.12
CA LEU A 18 21.06 3.54 17.95
C LEU A 18 20.75 2.43 16.94
N ILE A 19 21.70 1.53 16.68
CA ILE A 19 21.51 0.38 15.78
C ILE A 19 20.45 -0.57 16.36
N LEU A 20 20.48 -0.81 17.66
CA LEU A 20 19.56 -1.73 18.34
C LEU A 20 18.13 -1.19 18.39
N PHE A 21 17.95 0.11 18.56
CA PHE A 21 16.63 0.75 18.59
C PHE A 21 16.09 1.13 17.20
N TYR A 22 16.96 1.14 16.16
CA TYR A 22 16.57 1.53 14.81
C TYR A 22 15.32 0.78 14.30
N PRO A 23 15.25 -0.58 14.34
CA PRO A 23 14.09 -1.31 13.84
C PRO A 23 12.80 -0.96 14.61
N THR A 24 12.87 -0.78 15.92
CA THR A 24 11.71 -0.44 16.74
C THR A 24 11.17 0.95 16.40
N ILE A 25 12.07 1.93 16.24
CA ILE A 25 11.69 3.30 15.88
C ILE A 25 11.14 3.33 14.46
N SER A 26 11.79 2.65 13.52
CA SER A 26 11.36 2.56 12.11
C SER A 26 9.96 1.96 12.00
N ASN A 27 9.72 0.82 12.64
CA ASN A 27 8.41 0.17 12.62
C ASN A 27 7.33 1.05 13.26
N PHE A 28 7.62 1.73 14.37
CA PHE A 28 6.69 2.65 15.00
C PHE A 28 6.30 3.81 14.07
N LEU A 29 7.25 4.36 13.32
CA LEU A 29 6.98 5.43 12.36
C LEU A 29 6.13 4.94 11.18
N ILE A 30 6.41 3.75 10.65
CA ILE A 30 5.65 3.12 9.55
C ILE A 30 4.20 2.91 10.00
N MET A 31 3.97 2.27 11.14
CA MET A 31 2.62 2.03 11.69
C MET A 31 1.84 3.32 11.91
N ARG A 32 2.51 4.35 12.45
CA ARG A 32 1.88 5.67 12.65
C ARG A 32 1.49 6.35 11.34
N ASN A 33 2.30 6.19 10.29
CA ASN A 33 2.00 6.73 8.97
C ASN A 33 0.85 5.95 8.32
N ALA A 34 0.85 4.62 8.42
CA ALA A 34 -0.25 3.77 7.94
C ALA A 34 -1.59 4.15 8.59
N SER A 35 -1.63 4.32 9.92
CA SER A 35 -2.85 4.74 10.64
C SER A 35 -3.36 6.12 10.20
N ARG A 36 -2.44 7.04 9.89
CA ARG A 36 -2.83 8.37 9.38
C ARG A 36 -3.39 8.29 7.96
N ALA A 37 -2.77 7.48 7.09
CA ALA A 37 -3.25 7.27 5.73
C ALA A 37 -4.68 6.69 5.75
N VAL A 38 -4.93 5.67 6.57
CA VAL A 38 -6.25 5.07 6.74
C VAL A 38 -7.28 6.11 7.24
N ASN A 39 -6.95 6.88 8.28
CA ASN A 39 -7.87 7.90 8.81
C ASN A 39 -8.19 9.00 7.78
N ASN A 40 -7.21 9.41 6.98
CA ASN A 40 -7.42 10.40 5.92
C ASN A 40 -8.31 9.83 4.81
N TYR A 41 -8.06 8.57 4.42
CA TYR A 41 -8.87 7.88 3.43
C TYR A 41 -10.32 7.75 3.88
N ASP A 42 -10.56 7.32 5.12
CA ASP A 42 -11.91 7.22 5.70
C ASP A 42 -12.63 8.57 5.68
N ALA A 43 -11.93 9.65 6.08
CA ALA A 43 -12.50 10.99 6.03
C ALA A 43 -12.83 11.43 4.59
N SER A 44 -12.01 11.05 3.61
CA SER A 44 -12.25 11.33 2.20
C SER A 44 -13.44 10.54 1.66
N VAL A 45 -13.57 9.27 2.05
CA VAL A 45 -14.72 8.42 1.70
C VAL A 45 -16.02 8.96 2.33
N GLU A 46 -15.99 9.34 3.61
CA GLU A 46 -17.15 9.92 4.31
C GLU A 46 -17.60 11.26 3.71
N ALA A 47 -16.70 12.01 3.11
CA ALA A 47 -17.01 13.26 2.43
C ALA A 47 -17.70 13.08 1.07
N LEU A 48 -17.65 11.86 0.48
CA LEU A 48 -18.32 11.57 -0.79
C LEU A 48 -19.85 11.50 -0.60
N SER A 49 -20.55 12.03 -1.60
CA SER A 49 -21.99 11.72 -1.70
C SER A 49 -22.19 10.26 -2.10
N GLN A 50 -23.36 9.70 -1.79
CA GLN A 50 -23.70 8.33 -2.17
C GLN A 50 -23.57 8.10 -3.70
N GLU A 51 -23.89 9.11 -4.50
CA GLU A 51 -23.77 9.04 -5.95
C GLU A 51 -22.30 9.00 -6.41
N GLN A 52 -21.43 9.79 -5.77
CA GLN A 52 -19.99 9.80 -6.06
C GLN A 52 -19.35 8.46 -5.66
N TYR A 53 -19.67 7.96 -4.47
CA TYR A 53 -19.20 6.67 -3.99
C TYR A 53 -19.59 5.54 -4.96
N GLN A 54 -20.87 5.52 -5.41
CA GLN A 54 -21.33 4.50 -6.34
C GLN A 54 -20.60 4.59 -7.70
N LYS A 55 -20.34 5.80 -8.20
CA LYS A 55 -19.56 5.99 -9.43
C LYS A 55 -18.14 5.44 -9.33
N VAL A 56 -17.49 5.61 -8.17
CA VAL A 56 -16.15 5.06 -7.91
C VAL A 56 -16.18 3.52 -7.97
N LEU A 57 -17.16 2.91 -7.33
CA LEU A 57 -17.31 1.45 -7.36
C LEU A 57 -17.68 0.92 -8.76
N ASP A 58 -18.59 1.58 -9.47
CA ASP A 58 -19.00 1.18 -10.81
C ASP A 58 -17.82 1.24 -11.79
N ALA A 59 -16.97 2.27 -11.69
CA ALA A 59 -15.76 2.37 -12.49
C ALA A 59 -14.76 1.24 -12.20
N ALA A 60 -14.58 0.87 -10.92
CA ALA A 60 -13.71 -0.22 -10.53
C ALA A 60 -14.27 -1.59 -11.00
N HIS A 61 -15.57 -1.80 -10.93
CA HIS A 61 -16.20 -3.01 -11.47
C HIS A 61 -16.07 -3.11 -12.99
N ALA A 62 -16.30 -2.02 -13.72
CA ALA A 62 -16.11 -1.97 -15.16
C ALA A 62 -14.67 -2.30 -15.58
N TYR A 63 -13.69 -1.81 -14.82
CA TYR A 63 -12.29 -2.18 -15.02
C TYR A 63 -12.04 -3.67 -14.81
N ASN A 64 -12.59 -4.26 -13.75
CA ASN A 64 -12.47 -5.70 -13.49
C ASN A 64 -13.11 -6.55 -14.60
N GLU A 65 -14.24 -6.13 -15.14
CA GLU A 65 -14.89 -6.79 -16.28
C GLU A 65 -14.03 -6.73 -17.56
N LYS A 66 -13.40 -5.57 -17.81
CA LYS A 66 -12.46 -5.37 -18.92
C LYS A 66 -11.24 -6.28 -18.81
N LEU A 67 -10.67 -6.42 -17.60
CA LEU A 67 -9.56 -7.34 -17.34
C LEU A 67 -9.99 -8.79 -17.62
N ALA A 68 -11.11 -9.25 -17.09
CA ALA A 68 -11.60 -10.60 -17.27
C ALA A 68 -11.85 -10.97 -18.75
N GLN A 69 -12.20 -10.00 -19.60
CA GLN A 69 -12.36 -10.20 -21.04
C GLN A 69 -11.01 -10.32 -21.77
N ASN A 70 -9.98 -9.64 -21.29
CA ASN A 70 -8.64 -9.66 -21.88
C ASN A 70 -7.81 -10.89 -21.43
N ASP A 71 -8.04 -11.40 -20.23
CA ASP A 71 -7.31 -12.53 -19.63
C ASP A 71 -7.56 -13.89 -20.29
N ALA A 72 -8.47 -13.97 -21.25
CA ALA A 72 -8.75 -15.22 -21.97
C ALA A 72 -7.57 -15.74 -22.83
N GLY A 73 -6.40 -15.09 -22.80
CA GLY A 73 -5.26 -15.41 -23.68
C GLY A 73 -3.85 -15.41 -23.13
N GLU A 74 -3.57 -14.89 -21.94
CA GLU A 74 -2.16 -14.73 -21.49
C GLU A 74 -1.89 -15.22 -20.06
N THR A 75 -1.12 -16.32 -19.96
CA THR A 75 -0.65 -16.92 -18.70
C THR A 75 0.57 -16.24 -18.08
N ASP A 76 1.13 -15.20 -18.69
CA ASP A 76 2.38 -14.52 -18.25
C ASP A 76 2.17 -13.18 -17.53
N ALA A 77 0.92 -12.79 -17.31
CA ALA A 77 0.55 -11.50 -16.69
C ALA A 77 1.12 -11.32 -15.28
N LEU A 78 1.15 -12.39 -14.49
CA LEU A 78 1.63 -12.33 -13.10
C LEU A 78 3.15 -12.05 -12.98
N ALA A 79 3.94 -12.57 -13.90
CA ALA A 79 5.39 -12.36 -13.92
C ALA A 79 5.77 -10.91 -14.30
N SER A 80 4.97 -10.27 -15.15
CA SER A 80 5.17 -8.87 -15.56
C SER A 80 4.71 -7.88 -14.48
N ALA A 81 3.66 -8.20 -13.72
CA ALA A 81 3.10 -7.34 -12.67
C ALA A 81 4.02 -7.18 -11.45
N VAL A 82 4.86 -8.18 -11.16
CA VAL A 82 5.71 -8.20 -9.94
C VAL A 82 6.81 -7.13 -9.96
N ASN A 83 7.22 -6.63 -11.13
CA ASN A 83 8.40 -5.76 -11.26
C ASN A 83 8.14 -4.35 -11.83
N SER A 84 6.88 -3.96 -12.06
CA SER A 84 6.57 -2.70 -12.72
C SER A 84 5.89 -1.71 -11.77
N ALA A 85 6.43 -0.50 -11.68
CA ALA A 85 5.63 0.64 -11.25
C ALA A 85 4.53 0.83 -12.30
N SER A 86 3.27 0.83 -11.88
CA SER A 86 2.15 1.01 -12.80
C SER A 86 2.29 2.32 -13.57
N THR A 87 2.21 2.23 -14.89
CA THR A 87 2.21 3.37 -15.82
C THR A 87 0.83 3.63 -16.43
N ASP A 88 -0.14 2.77 -16.12
CA ASP A 88 -1.52 2.91 -16.61
C ASP A 88 -2.25 4.00 -15.85
N GLU A 89 -2.56 5.12 -16.51
CA GLU A 89 -3.28 6.26 -15.93
C GLU A 89 -4.71 5.87 -15.53
N GLU A 90 -5.38 4.99 -16.29
CA GLU A 90 -6.72 4.48 -15.96
C GLU A 90 -6.67 3.77 -14.62
N TYR A 91 -5.79 2.79 -14.46
CA TYR A 91 -5.61 2.03 -13.23
C TYR A 91 -5.29 2.92 -12.03
N ASN A 92 -4.33 3.84 -12.16
CA ASN A 92 -3.91 4.72 -11.08
C ASN A 92 -4.97 5.74 -10.64
N SER A 93 -5.98 6.00 -11.47
CA SER A 93 -7.10 6.89 -11.13
C SER A 93 -8.23 6.19 -10.37
N LEU A 94 -8.33 4.86 -10.49
CA LEU A 94 -9.42 4.09 -9.88
C LEU A 94 -9.21 3.92 -8.38
N LEU A 95 -10.27 4.10 -7.58
CA LEU A 95 -10.24 4.04 -6.12
C LEU A 95 -9.31 5.06 -5.42
N ASN A 96 -8.66 5.94 -6.16
CA ASN A 96 -7.72 6.95 -5.67
C ASN A 96 -8.49 8.21 -5.21
N ILE A 97 -9.19 8.11 -4.08
CA ILE A 97 -10.17 9.11 -3.62
C ILE A 97 -9.49 10.39 -3.12
N ASP A 98 -8.39 10.28 -2.40
CA ASP A 98 -7.62 11.40 -1.84
C ASP A 98 -6.40 11.82 -2.67
N GLY A 99 -6.10 11.08 -3.76
CA GLY A 99 -5.05 11.42 -4.71
C GLY A 99 -3.64 11.02 -4.27
N ASP A 100 -3.48 10.29 -3.17
CA ASP A 100 -2.19 9.82 -2.66
C ASP A 100 -1.81 8.40 -3.13
N GLY A 101 -2.68 7.78 -3.94
CA GLY A 101 -2.53 6.45 -4.51
C GLY A 101 -3.02 5.32 -3.62
N MET A 102 -3.67 5.63 -2.51
CA MET A 102 -4.34 4.65 -1.65
C MET A 102 -5.69 4.27 -2.26
N MET A 103 -5.95 2.97 -2.41
CA MET A 103 -7.21 2.45 -2.94
C MET A 103 -8.13 1.83 -1.88
N GLY A 104 -7.63 1.64 -0.68
CA GLY A 104 -8.35 1.03 0.43
C GLY A 104 -7.41 0.55 1.52
N TYR A 105 -7.92 -0.27 2.42
CA TYR A 105 -7.12 -0.90 3.45
C TYR A 105 -7.64 -2.28 3.81
N ILE A 106 -6.80 -3.11 4.40
CA ILE A 106 -7.16 -4.41 4.94
C ILE A 106 -6.96 -4.41 6.46
N THR A 107 -7.96 -4.90 7.19
CA THR A 107 -7.87 -5.10 8.63
C THR A 107 -7.73 -6.57 8.94
N VAL A 108 -6.71 -6.93 9.74
CA VAL A 108 -6.45 -8.28 10.23
C VAL A 108 -6.76 -8.34 11.74
N PRO A 109 -7.98 -8.69 12.16
CA PRO A 109 -8.41 -8.55 13.56
C PRO A 109 -7.57 -9.33 14.56
N LYS A 110 -7.03 -10.50 14.16
CA LYS A 110 -6.16 -11.32 15.02
C LYS A 110 -4.82 -10.68 15.37
N LEU A 111 -4.35 -9.76 14.52
CA LEU A 111 -3.10 -9.05 14.70
C LEU A 111 -3.32 -7.62 15.18
N GLU A 112 -4.58 -7.19 15.26
CA GLU A 112 -4.98 -5.80 15.55
C GLU A 112 -4.32 -4.79 14.59
N GLU A 113 -4.04 -5.24 13.34
CA GLU A 113 -3.35 -4.45 12.32
C GLU A 113 -4.32 -3.99 11.23
N THR A 114 -4.16 -2.76 10.80
CA THR A 114 -4.82 -2.19 9.63
C THR A 114 -3.76 -1.62 8.69
N LEU A 115 -3.72 -2.15 7.47
CA LEU A 115 -2.68 -1.88 6.50
C LEU A 115 -3.27 -1.21 5.26
N PRO A 116 -2.77 -0.03 4.83
CA PRO A 116 -3.22 0.62 3.62
C PRO A 116 -2.81 -0.17 2.37
N ILE A 117 -3.67 -0.17 1.37
CA ILE A 117 -3.45 -0.78 0.06
C ILE A 117 -3.25 0.34 -0.95
N TYR A 118 -2.13 0.31 -1.66
CA TYR A 118 -1.74 1.29 -2.68
C TYR A 118 -1.68 0.68 -4.07
N HIS A 119 -1.72 1.53 -5.09
CA HIS A 119 -1.52 1.12 -6.48
C HIS A 119 -0.08 0.66 -6.73
N GLY A 120 0.04 -0.50 -7.43
CA GLY A 120 1.32 -1.07 -7.83
C GLY A 120 2.13 -1.65 -6.67
N THR A 121 3.29 -2.19 -7.00
CA THR A 121 4.18 -2.90 -6.07
C THR A 121 5.61 -2.33 -6.09
N SER A 122 5.73 -1.01 -6.29
CA SER A 122 7.04 -0.36 -6.24
C SER A 122 7.64 -0.46 -4.83
N GLU A 123 8.97 -0.40 -4.73
CA GLU A 123 9.67 -0.43 -3.44
C GLU A 123 9.13 0.61 -2.45
N LYS A 124 8.81 1.81 -2.93
CA LYS A 124 8.21 2.88 -2.12
C LYS A 124 6.86 2.47 -1.55
N VAL A 125 6.01 1.82 -2.35
CA VAL A 125 4.70 1.31 -1.94
C VAL A 125 4.88 0.24 -0.86
N LEU A 126 5.72 -0.77 -1.11
CA LEU A 126 5.95 -1.88 -0.18
C LEU A 126 6.60 -1.44 1.15
N GLN A 127 7.30 -0.29 1.16
CA GLN A 127 7.78 0.33 2.41
C GLN A 127 6.69 1.09 3.17
N SER A 128 5.57 1.43 2.52
CA SER A 128 4.49 2.25 3.10
C SER A 128 3.27 1.43 3.51
N GLY A 129 3.06 0.27 2.89
CA GLY A 129 1.91 -0.60 3.11
C GLY A 129 1.88 -1.77 2.15
N ILE A 130 0.71 -2.17 1.75
CA ILE A 130 0.45 -3.26 0.81
C ILE A 130 0.33 -2.69 -0.60
N GLY A 131 0.96 -3.34 -1.58
CA GLY A 131 0.84 -3.03 -3.00
C GLY A 131 -0.14 -3.95 -3.70
N HIS A 132 -1.03 -3.38 -4.51
CA HIS A 132 -1.92 -4.13 -5.39
C HIS A 132 -1.24 -4.41 -6.74
N LEU A 133 -1.33 -5.64 -7.22
CA LEU A 133 -0.78 -6.03 -8.52
C LEU A 133 -1.72 -5.57 -9.64
N GLU A 134 -1.26 -4.67 -10.50
CA GLU A 134 -2.02 -3.96 -11.53
C GLU A 134 -2.87 -4.84 -12.44
N GLN A 135 -2.33 -5.99 -12.86
CA GLN A 135 -3.02 -6.90 -13.79
C GLN A 135 -3.97 -7.89 -13.09
N THR A 136 -4.30 -7.62 -11.84
CA THR A 136 -5.30 -8.40 -11.11
C THR A 136 -6.53 -7.55 -10.84
N SER A 137 -7.65 -8.18 -10.47
CA SER A 137 -8.87 -7.44 -10.19
C SER A 137 -8.71 -6.47 -9.03
N LEU A 138 -9.25 -5.27 -9.15
CA LEU A 138 -9.34 -4.32 -8.04
C LEU A 138 -10.11 -4.93 -6.87
N PRO A 139 -9.76 -4.61 -5.61
CA PRO A 139 -10.28 -5.26 -4.41
C PRO A 139 -11.69 -4.76 -4.00
N VAL A 140 -12.60 -4.67 -4.96
CA VAL A 140 -14.00 -4.25 -4.75
C VAL A 140 -14.97 -5.42 -4.67
N GLY A 141 -14.46 -6.65 -4.72
CA GLY A 141 -15.28 -7.87 -4.73
C GLY A 141 -15.92 -8.14 -6.07
N GLY A 142 -16.82 -9.13 -6.10
CA GLY A 142 -17.50 -9.58 -7.29
C GLY A 142 -17.27 -11.07 -7.56
N ALA A 143 -18.17 -11.69 -8.36
CA ALA A 143 -18.01 -13.07 -8.78
C ALA A 143 -16.84 -13.20 -9.76
N SER A 144 -16.04 -14.24 -9.61
CA SER A 144 -14.89 -14.53 -10.49
C SER A 144 -13.81 -13.42 -10.53
N THR A 145 -13.73 -12.57 -9.49
CA THR A 145 -12.65 -11.59 -9.32
C THR A 145 -11.56 -12.14 -8.43
N HIS A 146 -10.31 -11.76 -8.73
CA HIS A 146 -9.13 -12.13 -7.94
C HIS A 146 -8.20 -10.94 -7.79
N ALA A 147 -8.13 -10.34 -6.61
CA ALA A 147 -7.19 -9.28 -6.28
C ALA A 147 -5.92 -9.87 -5.66
N ALA A 148 -4.77 -9.58 -6.25
CA ALA A 148 -3.49 -9.99 -5.70
C ALA A 148 -2.79 -8.82 -5.00
N LEU A 149 -2.32 -9.07 -3.79
CA LEU A 149 -1.68 -8.08 -2.92
C LEU A 149 -0.30 -8.57 -2.52
N SER A 150 0.67 -7.66 -2.42
CA SER A 150 2.04 -7.90 -1.95
C SER A 150 2.41 -6.91 -0.85
N GLY A 151 3.15 -7.37 0.18
CA GLY A 151 3.61 -6.53 1.29
C GLY A 151 4.55 -7.29 2.22
#